data_8d13bd05f80e6bc6e1773b376bfebfbc
#
_entry.id   8d13bd05f80e6bc6e1773b376bfebfbc
#
_cell.length_a   1.000
_cell.length_b   1.000
_cell.length_c   1.000
_cell.angle_alpha   90.00
_cell.angle_beta   90.00
_cell.angle_gamma   90.00
#
_symmetry.space_group_name_H-M   'P 1'
#
loop_
_entity.id
_entity.type
_entity.pdbx_description
1 polymer ?
#
loop_
_entity_poly.entity_id
_entity_poly.type
_entity_poly.pdbx_seq_one_letter_code
_entity_poly.pdbx_strand_id
1 'polypeptide(L)'
;MKTKITELFGIEHPIIQGGMHHVGFAELAAAVSNGGGLGTITGLTQGTPEKLANEIDKCKSMTDKPFAVNLTFLPSLTPPDYPGLVDVIVVKDV
;
A
#
# COMPACT_ATOMS: atom_id res chain seq x y z
N MET A 1 1.78 20.51 -8.88
CA MET A 1 2.10 20.09 -10.26
C MET A 1 0.93 19.27 -10.80
N LYS A 2 0.48 19.58 -12.00
CA LYS A 2 -0.70 18.91 -12.56
C LYS A 2 -0.27 18.02 -13.73
N THR A 3 -0.27 16.70 -13.50
CA THR A 3 0.06 15.68 -14.51
C THR A 3 -1.04 14.62 -14.56
N LYS A 4 -1.00 13.72 -15.55
CA LYS A 4 -1.95 12.60 -15.61
C LYS A 4 -1.85 11.72 -14.37
N ILE A 5 -0.63 11.51 -13.87
CA ILE A 5 -0.40 10.68 -12.67
C ILE A 5 -0.96 11.36 -11.43
N THR A 6 -0.72 12.65 -11.24
CA THR A 6 -1.23 13.36 -10.07
C THR A 6 -2.75 13.42 -10.07
N GLU A 7 -3.37 13.59 -11.22
CA GLU A 7 -4.84 13.59 -11.34
C GLU A 7 -5.42 12.20 -11.12
N LEU A 8 -4.79 11.16 -11.69
CA LEU A 8 -5.28 9.80 -11.58
C LEU A 8 -5.30 9.30 -10.13
N PHE A 9 -4.24 9.57 -9.37
CA PHE A 9 -4.12 9.08 -7.99
C PHE A 9 -4.52 10.10 -6.93
N GLY A 10 -4.81 11.33 -7.33
CA GLY A 10 -5.18 12.37 -6.36
C GLY A 10 -4.01 12.79 -5.47
N ILE A 11 -2.79 12.79 -6.02
CA ILE A 11 -1.57 13.15 -5.29
C ILE A 11 -1.00 14.47 -5.78
N GLU A 12 -0.18 15.12 -4.95
CA GLU A 12 0.36 16.44 -5.24
C GLU A 12 1.54 16.39 -6.19
N HIS A 13 2.39 15.38 -6.05
CA HIS A 13 3.61 15.20 -6.86
C HIS A 13 3.57 13.88 -7.61
N PRO A 14 4.07 13.80 -8.86
CA PRO A 14 4.05 12.54 -9.63
C PRO A 14 5.15 11.58 -9.17
N ILE A 15 5.11 11.21 -7.90
CA ILE A 15 6.10 10.34 -7.26
C ILE A 15 5.35 9.17 -6.61
N ILE A 16 5.74 7.96 -6.97
CA ILE A 16 5.15 6.73 -6.44
C ILE A 16 6.25 5.93 -5.75
N GLN A 17 6.04 5.61 -4.48
CA GLN A 17 6.92 4.70 -3.74
C GLN A 17 6.69 3.27 -4.23
N GLY A 18 7.75 2.54 -4.54
CA GLY A 18 7.67 1.12 -4.83
C GLY A 18 7.50 0.31 -3.54
N GLY A 19 6.94 -0.90 -3.66
CA GLY A 19 6.87 -1.82 -2.53
C GLY A 19 8.27 -2.23 -2.09
N MET A 20 8.51 -2.28 -0.77
CA MET A 20 9.81 -2.63 -0.19
C MET A 20 9.61 -3.69 0.89
N HIS A 21 10.08 -4.91 0.62
CA HIS A 21 9.94 -6.03 1.55
C HIS A 21 10.62 -5.72 2.89
N HIS A 22 9.91 -5.98 3.98
CA HIS A 22 10.33 -5.71 5.37
C HIS A 22 10.52 -4.23 5.72
N VAL A 23 10.28 -3.28 4.79
CA VAL A 23 10.42 -1.85 5.03
C VAL A 23 9.13 -1.09 4.72
N GLY A 24 8.36 -1.53 3.72
CA GLY A 24 7.15 -0.87 3.26
C GLY A 24 5.94 -1.11 4.17
N PHE A 25 5.98 -0.56 5.39
CA PHE A 25 4.88 -0.62 6.34
C PHE A 25 4.08 0.69 6.33
N ALA A 26 3.04 0.74 7.16
CA ALA A 26 2.13 1.88 7.23
C ALA A 26 2.86 3.20 7.53
N GLU A 27 3.87 3.18 8.38
CA GLU A 27 4.61 4.38 8.77
C GLU A 27 5.27 5.03 7.55
N LEU A 28 5.96 4.24 6.72
CA LEU A 28 6.62 4.76 5.52
C LEU A 28 5.59 5.19 4.48
N ALA A 29 4.57 4.36 4.24
CA ALA A 29 3.52 4.68 3.26
C ALA A 29 2.80 5.97 3.64
N ALA A 30 2.40 6.13 4.89
CA ALA A 30 1.74 7.34 5.36
C ALA A 30 2.64 8.57 5.23
N ALA A 31 3.93 8.44 5.55
CA ALA A 31 4.88 9.55 5.43
C ALA A 31 5.01 10.01 4.00
N VAL A 32 5.12 9.09 3.04
CA VAL A 32 5.21 9.42 1.62
C VAL A 32 3.92 10.07 1.13
N SER A 33 2.77 9.51 1.50
CA SER A 33 1.47 10.06 1.09
C SER A 33 1.24 11.45 1.69
N ASN A 34 1.58 11.66 2.95
CA ASN A 34 1.49 12.98 3.59
C ASN A 34 2.44 13.99 2.96
N GLY A 35 3.56 13.53 2.41
CA GLY A 35 4.50 14.38 1.66
C GLY A 35 4.05 14.74 0.26
N GLY A 36 2.94 14.20 -0.21
CA GLY A 36 2.36 14.52 -1.52
C GLY A 36 2.60 13.51 -2.62
N GLY A 37 3.29 12.40 -2.33
CA GLY A 37 3.44 11.27 -3.25
C GLY A 37 2.39 10.19 -3.02
N LEU A 38 2.56 9.04 -3.66
CA LEU A 38 1.74 7.86 -3.40
C LEU A 38 2.56 6.86 -2.58
N GLY A 39 2.25 6.74 -1.30
CA GLY A 39 2.87 5.74 -0.43
C GLY A 39 2.35 4.35 -0.75
N THR A 40 3.15 3.31 -0.49
CA THR A 40 2.77 1.94 -0.81
C THR A 40 3.13 1.00 0.33
N ILE A 41 2.13 0.26 0.81
CA ILE A 41 2.33 -0.82 1.77
C ILE A 41 2.72 -2.08 1.00
N THR A 42 3.75 -2.79 1.47
CA THR A 42 4.16 -4.08 0.89
C THR A 42 3.30 -5.19 1.49
N GLY A 43 2.35 -5.70 0.70
CA GLY A 43 1.34 -6.64 1.19
C GLY A 43 1.91 -7.96 1.66
N LEU A 44 2.88 -8.55 0.93
CA LEU A 44 3.44 -9.86 1.29
C LEU A 44 4.19 -9.85 2.62
N THR A 45 4.80 -8.71 2.99
CA THR A 45 5.52 -8.58 4.27
C THR A 45 4.59 -8.81 5.46
N GLN A 46 3.30 -8.53 5.31
CA GLN A 46 2.32 -8.71 6.39
C GLN A 46 2.05 -10.18 6.70
N GLY A 47 2.19 -11.06 5.73
CA GLY A 47 2.09 -12.51 5.90
C GLY A 47 0.68 -13.07 5.77
N THR A 48 -0.32 -12.47 6.38
CA THR A 48 -1.71 -12.94 6.33
C THR A 48 -2.67 -11.83 5.95
N PRO A 49 -3.88 -12.15 5.40
CA PRO A 49 -4.88 -11.14 5.11
C PRO A 49 -5.27 -10.30 6.33
N GLU A 50 -5.39 -10.90 7.50
CA GLU A 50 -5.72 -10.19 8.74
C GLU A 50 -4.65 -9.16 9.11
N LYS A 51 -3.39 -9.53 8.99
CA LYS A 51 -2.28 -8.61 9.27
C LYS A 51 -2.23 -7.48 8.26
N LEU A 52 -2.51 -7.76 6.98
CA LEU A 52 -2.61 -6.73 5.96
C LEU A 52 -3.78 -5.78 6.27
N ALA A 53 -4.94 -6.30 6.68
CA ALA A 53 -6.07 -5.47 7.05
C ALA A 53 -5.72 -4.52 8.21
N ASN A 54 -5.02 -5.02 9.22
CA ASN A 54 -4.56 -4.21 10.35
C ASN A 54 -3.59 -3.13 9.91
N GLU A 55 -2.67 -3.45 9.00
CA GLU A 55 -1.70 -2.49 8.49
C GLU A 55 -2.36 -1.40 7.65
N ILE A 56 -3.36 -1.76 6.84
CA ILE A 56 -4.15 -0.78 6.07
C ILE A 56 -4.89 0.17 7.03
N ASP A 57 -5.54 -0.38 8.05
CA ASP A 57 -6.25 0.44 9.04
C ASP A 57 -5.30 1.38 9.78
N LYS A 58 -4.11 0.89 10.12
CA LYS A 58 -3.07 1.70 10.74
C LYS A 58 -2.65 2.86 9.82
N CYS A 59 -2.44 2.58 8.54
CA CYS A 59 -2.10 3.62 7.56
C CYS A 59 -3.22 4.65 7.44
N LYS A 60 -4.48 4.21 7.38
CA LYS A 60 -5.63 5.12 7.33
C LYS A 60 -5.75 6.01 8.57
N SER A 61 -5.24 5.56 9.72
CA SER A 61 -5.20 6.38 10.93
C SER A 61 -4.09 7.42 10.90
N MET A 62 -3.08 7.25 10.06
CA MET A 62 -1.90 8.10 9.99
C MET A 62 -1.96 9.10 8.83
N THR A 63 -2.82 8.89 7.84
CA THR A 63 -2.97 9.77 6.68
C THR A 63 -4.40 9.72 6.15
N ASP A 64 -4.90 10.86 5.68
CA ASP A 64 -6.14 10.94 4.91
C ASP A 64 -5.88 10.97 3.38
N LYS A 65 -4.60 10.84 2.99
CA LYS A 65 -4.19 10.88 1.60
C LYS A 65 -4.24 9.49 0.97
N PRO A 66 -4.31 9.39 -0.37
CA PRO A 66 -4.27 8.10 -1.06
C PRO A 66 -2.96 7.35 -0.81
N PHE A 67 -3.05 6.05 -0.72
CA PHE A 67 -1.90 5.15 -0.69
C PHE A 67 -2.25 3.85 -1.43
N ALA A 68 -1.25 3.03 -1.71
CA ALA A 68 -1.40 1.80 -2.47
C ALA A 68 -0.92 0.61 -1.66
N VAL A 69 -1.27 -0.59 -2.13
CA VAL A 69 -0.76 -1.85 -1.60
C VAL A 69 -0.11 -2.62 -2.74
N ASN A 70 1.12 -3.08 -2.54
CA ASN A 70 1.86 -3.88 -3.51
C ASN A 70 1.68 -5.36 -3.22
N LEU A 71 1.44 -6.16 -4.26
CA LEU A 71 1.47 -7.62 -4.18
C LEU A 71 2.48 -8.14 -5.20
N THR A 72 3.48 -8.87 -4.72
CA THR A 72 4.52 -9.46 -5.56
C THR A 72 4.24 -10.94 -5.76
N PHE A 73 4.28 -11.40 -7.00
CA PHE A 73 4.04 -12.80 -7.35
C PHE A 73 5.38 -13.48 -7.65
N LEU A 74 5.99 -14.06 -6.61
CA LEU A 74 7.24 -14.81 -6.73
C LEU A 74 7.05 -16.25 -6.28
N PRO A 75 7.81 -17.22 -6.84
CA PRO A 75 7.83 -18.58 -6.32
C PRO A 75 8.22 -18.58 -4.85
N SER A 76 7.53 -19.37 -4.04
CA SER A 76 7.75 -19.44 -2.60
C SER A 76 7.50 -20.86 -2.12
N LEU A 77 8.24 -21.29 -1.09
CA LEU A 77 7.99 -22.55 -0.40
C LEU A 77 6.65 -22.54 0.33
N THR A 78 6.24 -21.37 0.80
CA THR A 78 4.94 -21.16 1.46
C THR A 78 4.20 -20.09 0.69
N PRO A 79 3.39 -20.47 -0.33
CA PRO A 79 2.68 -19.47 -1.14
C PRO A 79 1.76 -18.60 -0.30
N PRO A 80 1.75 -17.27 -0.51
CA PRO A 80 0.81 -16.39 0.17
C PRO A 80 -0.64 -16.65 -0.26
N ASP A 81 -1.58 -16.28 0.59
CA ASP A 81 -3.01 -16.30 0.27
C ASP A 81 -3.37 -15.08 -0.59
N TYR A 82 -3.01 -15.10 -1.87
CA TYR A 82 -3.29 -14.00 -2.78
C TYR A 82 -4.78 -13.64 -2.87
N PRO A 83 -5.70 -14.61 -3.03
CA PRO A 83 -7.13 -14.26 -3.04
C PRO A 83 -7.57 -13.53 -1.77
N GLY A 84 -7.15 -13.98 -0.61
CA GLY A 84 -7.47 -13.32 0.66
C GLY A 84 -6.87 -11.94 0.77
N LEU A 85 -5.64 -11.75 0.30
CA LEU A 85 -4.98 -10.44 0.29
C LEU A 85 -5.70 -9.46 -0.64
N VAL A 86 -6.09 -9.92 -1.83
CA VAL A 86 -6.85 -9.09 -2.78
C VAL A 86 -8.20 -8.71 -2.19
N ASP A 87 -8.90 -9.64 -1.56
CA ASP A 87 -10.19 -9.38 -0.93
C ASP A 87 -10.09 -8.29 0.15
N VAL A 88 -9.04 -8.33 0.97
CA VAL A 88 -8.80 -7.30 1.99
C VAL A 88 -8.59 -5.93 1.35
N ILE A 89 -7.79 -5.85 0.28
CA ILE A 89 -7.54 -4.59 -0.41
C ILE A 89 -8.85 -4.00 -0.95
N VAL A 90 -9.69 -4.82 -1.55
CA VAL A 90 -10.98 -4.39 -2.08
C VAL A 90 -11.93 -3.95 -0.97
N VAL A 91 -12.05 -4.74 0.10
CA VAL A 91 -12.95 -4.42 1.23
C VAL A 91 -12.51 -3.13 1.94
N LYS A 92 -11.20 -2.90 2.08
CA LYS A 92 -10.66 -1.69 2.72
C LYS A 92 -10.63 -0.48 1.78
N ASP A 93 -11.02 -0.65 0.53
CA ASP A 93 -11.11 0.43 -0.47
C ASP A 93 -9.76 1.15 -0.68
N VAL A 94 -8.73 0.37 -0.98
CA VAL A 94 -7.39 0.91 -1.25
C VAL A 94 -7.09 0.94 -2.73
#